data_7bc2c4824b9dddcf70d7ba11eb23c8e4
#
_entry.id   7bc2c4824b9dddcf70d7ba11eb23c8e4
#
_cell.length_a   1.000
_cell.length_b   1.000
_cell.length_c   1.000
_cell.angle_alpha   90.00
_cell.angle_beta   90.00
_cell.angle_gamma   90.00
#
_symmetry.space_group_name_H-M   'P 1'
#
loop_
_entity.id
_entity.type
_entity.pdbx_description
1 polymer ?
#
loop_
_entity_poly.entity_id
_entity_poly.type
_entity_poly.pdbx_seq_one_letter_code
_entity_poly.pdbx_strand_id
1 'polypeptide(L)'
;MHIAFPIGSDTLGRMAERDTNAQPLEAARVAVIGAGTMGAGIAQVALEGGWRVALHDPLPGATDRALERIRRGLTRRAEKAGSPDPARFASDRLLAVDVVGSAAAAVADAQLAIEAVVEDLDVKRGLFRQLDDAAPADAVLATNTSALSVSTIAEAASRPERVVGLHFFNPAPVLPLVEVVAGRASAPWAVERAAGIVEGWGKTPIRVTDAPGFIVNRVNRPFTLEPLRLLRAGASTIEAIDAAIVAEGFPMGPFALMDLIGIDVNLAAARGLFEASGRPPRFRPSPIQEELVSAGRLGRKTGEGFYRYVEGRAVGPAARFADRSGSPARAGGIDPGTIAERVILAIVNEAYRALGDAVAGEDDIDQAMRLGANHPFGPFEWTRRTGLHEVVVMLDALSDEDADTFRPTLPLLRSARAGI
;
A
#
# COMPACT_ATOMS: atom_id res chain seq x y z
N MET A 1 -13.43 10.65 -15.17
CA MET A 1 -12.47 11.70 -14.85
C MET A 1 -11.19 11.01 -14.42
N HIS A 2 -10.17 11.03 -15.32
CA HIS A 2 -8.89 10.42 -15.03
C HIS A 2 -8.18 11.31 -14.01
N ILE A 3 -7.84 10.77 -12.86
CA ILE A 3 -6.91 11.42 -11.95
C ILE A 3 -5.54 11.30 -12.62
N ALA A 4 -5.09 12.40 -13.27
CA ALA A 4 -3.74 12.48 -13.82
C ALA A 4 -2.78 12.77 -12.67
N PHE A 5 -1.93 11.81 -12.36
CA PHE A 5 -0.78 12.02 -11.51
C PHE A 5 0.31 12.71 -12.33
N PRO A 6 0.96 13.77 -11.85
CA PRO A 6 2.12 14.33 -12.53
C PRO A 6 3.29 13.37 -12.39
N ILE A 7 3.60 12.64 -13.45
CA ILE A 7 4.82 11.85 -13.57
C ILE A 7 5.89 12.79 -14.11
N GLY A 8 6.96 13.00 -13.33
CA GLY A 8 8.09 13.80 -13.76
C GLY A 8 8.67 13.26 -15.07
N SER A 9 8.88 14.16 -16.02
CA SER A 9 9.36 13.90 -17.39
C SER A 9 10.78 13.36 -17.48
N ASP A 10 11.51 13.27 -16.36
CA ASP A 10 12.94 12.94 -16.34
C ASP A 10 13.29 11.45 -16.44
N THR A 11 12.34 10.56 -16.14
CA THR A 11 12.64 9.11 -16.14
C THR A 11 12.71 8.51 -17.54
N LEU A 12 12.10 9.14 -18.54
CA LEU A 12 12.07 8.66 -19.92
C LEU A 12 13.33 9.10 -20.72
N GLY A 13 13.96 10.22 -20.36
CA GLY A 13 15.19 10.71 -21.00
C GLY A 13 16.42 9.83 -20.76
N ARG A 14 16.46 9.12 -19.64
CA ARG A 14 17.59 8.23 -19.30
C ARG A 14 17.54 6.84 -19.95
N MET A 15 16.44 6.48 -20.58
CA MET A 15 16.29 5.17 -21.26
C MET A 15 16.75 5.19 -22.73
N ALA A 16 17.01 6.36 -23.32
CA ALA A 16 17.36 6.50 -24.74
C ALA A 16 18.87 6.41 -25.04
N GLU A 17 19.73 6.50 -24.03
CA GLU A 17 21.19 6.46 -24.20
C GLU A 17 21.83 5.22 -23.53
N ARG A 18 21.32 4.03 -23.76
CA ARG A 18 22.10 2.81 -23.48
C ARG A 18 22.84 2.39 -24.74
N ASP A 19 24.15 2.39 -24.58
CA ASP A 19 25.19 1.98 -25.52
C ASP A 19 24.79 0.68 -26.28
N THR A 20 24.67 0.77 -27.61
CA THR A 20 24.24 -0.32 -28.50
C THR A 20 25.32 -1.38 -28.71
N ASN A 21 26.43 -1.36 -27.97
CA ASN A 21 27.59 -2.25 -28.13
C ASN A 21 27.90 -3.15 -26.94
N ALA A 22 27.03 -3.25 -25.92
CA ALA A 22 27.21 -4.27 -24.89
C ALA A 22 26.68 -5.61 -25.40
N GLN A 23 27.50 -6.66 -25.32
CA GLN A 23 27.04 -8.05 -25.44
C GLN A 23 25.79 -8.24 -24.58
N PRO A 24 24.77 -9.02 -25.02
CA PRO A 24 23.62 -9.26 -24.19
C PRO A 24 24.11 -9.97 -22.93
N LEU A 25 24.20 -9.22 -21.82
CA LEU A 25 24.15 -9.79 -20.49
C LEU A 25 22.90 -10.67 -20.49
N GLU A 26 23.03 -11.96 -20.13
CA GLU A 26 21.86 -12.80 -19.93
C GLU A 26 20.86 -11.99 -19.12
N ALA A 27 19.72 -11.67 -19.73
CA ALA A 27 18.79 -10.69 -19.17
C ALA A 27 18.34 -11.21 -17.80
N ALA A 28 18.53 -10.41 -16.77
CA ALA A 28 18.19 -10.77 -15.40
C ALA A 28 16.75 -11.28 -15.32
N ARG A 29 16.52 -12.37 -14.57
CA ARG A 29 15.26 -13.08 -14.52
C ARG A 29 14.60 -12.98 -13.15
N VAL A 30 13.30 -12.67 -13.16
CA VAL A 30 12.44 -12.71 -11.99
C VAL A 30 11.38 -13.78 -12.15
N ALA A 31 11.14 -14.57 -11.09
CA ALA A 31 9.99 -15.44 -10.99
C ALA A 31 8.83 -14.69 -10.31
N VAL A 32 7.65 -14.73 -10.91
CA VAL A 32 6.41 -14.21 -10.30
C VAL A 32 5.45 -15.37 -10.12
N ILE A 33 5.14 -15.68 -8.87
CA ILE A 33 4.29 -16.78 -8.45
C ILE A 33 2.94 -16.22 -7.99
N GLY A 34 1.89 -16.54 -8.74
CA GLY A 34 0.57 -15.92 -8.64
C GLY A 34 0.34 -14.94 -9.79
N ALA A 35 -0.65 -15.23 -10.65
CA ALA A 35 -0.98 -14.43 -11.83
C ALA A 35 -2.25 -13.58 -11.62
N GLY A 36 -2.55 -13.23 -10.36
CA GLY A 36 -3.63 -12.33 -9.99
C GLY A 36 -3.35 -10.87 -10.39
N THR A 37 -4.11 -9.95 -9.80
CA THR A 37 -3.96 -8.50 -10.08
C THR A 37 -2.57 -8.00 -9.73
N MET A 38 -2.07 -8.38 -8.53
CA MET A 38 -0.75 -7.94 -8.08
C MET A 38 0.37 -8.60 -8.88
N GLY A 39 0.35 -9.93 -9.06
CA GLY A 39 1.38 -10.63 -9.82
C GLY A 39 1.50 -10.16 -11.27
N ALA A 40 0.37 -9.95 -11.96
CA ALA A 40 0.39 -9.37 -13.31
C ALA A 40 0.97 -7.94 -13.32
N GLY A 41 0.64 -7.11 -12.32
CA GLY A 41 1.19 -5.76 -12.17
C GLY A 41 2.69 -5.76 -11.89
N ILE A 42 3.17 -6.65 -11.02
CA ILE A 42 4.59 -6.82 -10.68
C ILE A 42 5.36 -7.33 -11.91
N ALA A 43 4.82 -8.32 -12.62
CA ALA A 43 5.40 -8.81 -13.88
C ALA A 43 5.54 -7.68 -14.92
N GLN A 44 4.51 -6.82 -15.07
CA GLN A 44 4.60 -5.64 -15.94
C GLN A 44 5.73 -4.70 -15.52
N VAL A 45 5.86 -4.40 -14.22
CA VAL A 45 6.93 -3.54 -13.69
C VAL A 45 8.32 -4.11 -14.02
N ALA A 46 8.52 -5.40 -13.81
CA ALA A 46 9.78 -6.08 -14.13
C ALA A 46 10.10 -6.04 -15.63
N LEU A 47 9.11 -6.25 -16.49
CA LEU A 47 9.26 -6.13 -17.96
C LEU A 47 9.62 -4.70 -18.38
N GLU A 48 9.00 -3.68 -17.76
CA GLU A 48 9.34 -2.28 -17.98
C GLU A 48 10.78 -1.98 -17.53
N GLY A 49 11.24 -2.63 -16.46
CA GLY A 49 12.61 -2.60 -15.97
C GLY A 49 13.62 -3.39 -16.82
N GLY A 50 13.18 -4.04 -17.89
CA GLY A 50 14.05 -4.79 -18.83
C GLY A 50 14.40 -6.21 -18.38
N TRP A 51 13.69 -6.77 -17.42
CA TRP A 51 13.91 -8.14 -16.93
C TRP A 51 13.05 -9.16 -17.69
N ARG A 52 13.53 -10.41 -17.76
CA ARG A 52 12.72 -11.56 -18.16
C ARG A 52 11.87 -12.00 -16.99
N VAL A 53 10.65 -12.47 -17.27
CA VAL A 53 9.68 -12.90 -16.24
C VAL A 53 9.34 -14.36 -16.44
N ALA A 54 9.57 -15.20 -15.44
CA ALA A 54 8.97 -16.53 -15.33
C ALA A 54 7.66 -16.41 -14.55
N LEU A 55 6.52 -16.63 -15.21
CA LEU A 55 5.19 -16.48 -14.61
C LEU A 55 4.56 -17.84 -14.35
N HIS A 56 4.12 -18.07 -13.12
CA HIS A 56 3.41 -19.28 -12.73
C HIS A 56 2.14 -18.97 -11.92
N ASP A 57 1.08 -19.70 -12.23
CA ASP A 57 -0.14 -19.78 -11.39
C ASP A 57 -0.77 -21.16 -11.62
N PRO A 58 -1.14 -21.91 -10.55
CA PRO A 58 -1.73 -23.23 -10.69
C PRO A 58 -3.17 -23.21 -11.20
N LEU A 59 -3.85 -22.08 -11.18
CA LEU A 59 -5.25 -21.97 -11.59
C LEU A 59 -5.36 -21.88 -13.12
N PRO A 60 -6.18 -22.75 -13.76
CA PRO A 60 -6.36 -22.74 -15.20
C PRO A 60 -6.76 -21.36 -15.75
N GLY A 61 -6.08 -20.90 -16.80
CA GLY A 61 -6.33 -19.63 -17.48
C GLY A 61 -5.94 -18.38 -16.67
N ALA A 62 -5.34 -18.50 -15.48
CA ALA A 62 -4.89 -17.36 -14.70
C ALA A 62 -3.75 -16.63 -15.40
N THR A 63 -2.78 -17.36 -15.94
CA THR A 63 -1.66 -16.81 -16.70
C THR A 63 -2.11 -16.12 -17.99
N ASP A 64 -3.08 -16.68 -18.73
CA ASP A 64 -3.62 -16.04 -19.93
C ASP A 64 -4.27 -14.69 -19.62
N ARG A 65 -5.09 -14.65 -18.55
CA ARG A 65 -5.70 -13.41 -18.07
C ARG A 65 -4.64 -12.39 -17.60
N ALA A 66 -3.56 -12.85 -17.00
CA ALA A 66 -2.45 -12.00 -16.60
C ALA A 66 -1.71 -11.41 -17.81
N LEU A 67 -1.38 -12.24 -18.82
CA LEU A 67 -0.73 -11.78 -20.05
C LEU A 67 -1.57 -10.70 -20.76
N GLU A 68 -2.89 -10.93 -20.85
CA GLU A 68 -3.79 -9.93 -21.42
C GLU A 68 -3.83 -8.62 -20.61
N ARG A 69 -3.77 -8.71 -19.28
CA ARG A 69 -3.71 -7.54 -18.40
C ARG A 69 -2.38 -6.80 -18.56
N ILE A 70 -1.26 -7.52 -18.61
CA ILE A 70 0.08 -6.98 -18.85
C ILE A 70 0.13 -6.29 -20.20
N ARG A 71 -0.35 -6.93 -21.27
CA ARG A 71 -0.40 -6.36 -22.61
C ARG A 71 -1.15 -5.02 -22.62
N ARG A 72 -2.35 -4.98 -22.05
CA ARG A 72 -3.14 -3.74 -21.96
C ARG A 72 -2.45 -2.64 -21.13
N GLY A 73 -1.75 -3.03 -20.07
CA GLY A 73 -0.97 -2.12 -19.23
C GLY A 73 0.20 -1.49 -19.98
N LEU A 74 1.00 -2.32 -20.66
CA LEU A 74 2.13 -1.90 -21.48
C LEU A 74 1.69 -1.00 -22.65
N THR A 75 0.58 -1.36 -23.34
CA THR A 75 0.02 -0.55 -24.42
C THR A 75 -0.34 0.85 -23.92
N ARG A 76 -1.12 0.94 -22.82
CA ARG A 76 -1.48 2.24 -22.22
C ARG A 76 -0.26 3.05 -21.77
N ARG A 77 0.78 2.39 -21.27
CA ARG A 77 2.02 3.05 -20.89
C ARG A 77 2.72 3.66 -22.09
N ALA A 78 2.84 2.89 -23.18
CA ALA A 78 3.43 3.31 -24.44
C ALA A 78 2.64 4.46 -25.09
N GLU A 79 1.30 4.41 -25.07
CA GLU A 79 0.42 5.50 -25.53
C GLU A 79 0.70 6.80 -24.77
N LYS A 80 0.75 6.73 -23.43
CA LYS A 80 1.06 7.90 -22.58
C LYS A 80 2.45 8.46 -22.81
N ALA A 81 3.40 7.60 -23.19
CA ALA A 81 4.77 8.00 -23.52
C ALA A 81 4.93 8.49 -24.97
N GLY A 82 3.85 8.52 -25.76
CA GLY A 82 3.90 9.00 -27.15
C GLY A 82 4.54 8.00 -28.12
N SER A 83 4.55 6.71 -27.80
CA SER A 83 5.08 5.67 -28.69
C SER A 83 4.34 5.69 -30.04
N PRO A 84 5.05 5.57 -31.18
CA PRO A 84 4.43 5.51 -32.50
C PRO A 84 3.66 4.19 -32.74
N ASP A 85 4.03 3.12 -32.03
CA ASP A 85 3.37 1.81 -32.10
C ASP A 85 3.27 1.17 -30.71
N PRO A 86 2.27 1.56 -29.91
CA PRO A 86 2.08 1.02 -28.57
C PRO A 86 1.80 -0.48 -28.52
N ALA A 87 1.13 -1.01 -29.54
CA ALA A 87 0.79 -2.44 -29.62
C ALA A 87 2.05 -3.29 -29.84
N ARG A 88 2.91 -2.86 -30.75
CA ARG A 88 4.20 -3.50 -31.01
C ARG A 88 5.10 -3.44 -29.76
N PHE A 89 5.20 -2.27 -29.12
CA PHE A 89 5.94 -2.14 -27.87
C PHE A 89 5.52 -3.17 -26.82
N ALA A 90 4.20 -3.34 -26.63
CA ALA A 90 3.67 -4.31 -25.68
C ALA A 90 3.98 -5.75 -26.11
N SER A 91 3.84 -6.07 -27.40
CA SER A 91 4.12 -7.41 -27.94
C SER A 91 5.59 -7.79 -27.79
N ASP A 92 6.50 -6.88 -28.12
CA ASP A 92 7.95 -7.11 -28.00
C ASP A 92 8.37 -7.38 -26.55
N ARG A 93 7.77 -6.67 -25.58
CA ARG A 93 8.02 -6.90 -24.14
C ARG A 93 7.47 -8.22 -23.64
N LEU A 94 6.32 -8.67 -24.16
CA LEU A 94 5.74 -9.96 -23.79
C LEU A 94 6.56 -11.17 -24.26
N LEU A 95 7.44 -11.03 -25.25
CA LEU A 95 8.40 -12.08 -25.63
C LEU A 95 9.39 -12.43 -24.51
N ALA A 96 9.53 -11.57 -23.51
CA ALA A 96 10.34 -11.83 -22.32
C ALA A 96 9.56 -12.52 -21.19
N VAL A 97 8.33 -12.99 -21.42
CA VAL A 97 7.56 -13.75 -20.43
C VAL A 97 7.55 -15.24 -20.79
N ASP A 98 8.06 -16.04 -19.88
CA ASP A 98 7.97 -17.50 -19.94
C ASP A 98 6.86 -17.98 -18.98
N VAL A 99 5.77 -18.56 -19.51
CA VAL A 99 4.76 -19.21 -18.69
C VAL A 99 5.23 -20.63 -18.39
N VAL A 100 5.36 -20.97 -17.12
CA VAL A 100 5.93 -22.24 -16.67
C VAL A 100 4.96 -23.07 -15.84
N GLY A 101 5.12 -24.39 -15.88
CA GLY A 101 4.17 -25.34 -15.31
C GLY A 101 4.22 -25.48 -13.79
N SER A 102 5.27 -24.98 -13.11
CA SER A 102 5.40 -25.09 -11.65
C SER A 102 6.18 -23.92 -11.06
N ALA A 103 5.97 -23.68 -9.77
CA ALA A 103 6.73 -22.69 -9.00
C ALA A 103 8.24 -23.02 -8.98
N ALA A 104 8.60 -24.30 -8.84
CA ALA A 104 9.98 -24.75 -8.89
C ALA A 104 10.66 -24.44 -10.25
N ALA A 105 9.95 -24.67 -11.36
CA ALA A 105 10.48 -24.32 -12.69
C ALA A 105 10.61 -22.80 -12.89
N ALA A 106 9.74 -22.01 -12.24
CA ALA A 106 9.82 -20.55 -12.32
C ALA A 106 11.09 -19.99 -11.66
N VAL A 107 11.51 -20.58 -10.54
CA VAL A 107 12.61 -20.03 -9.72
C VAL A 107 13.98 -20.64 -10.04
N ALA A 108 14.06 -21.70 -10.85
CA ALA A 108 15.28 -22.50 -11.05
C ALA A 108 16.50 -21.67 -11.51
N ASP A 109 16.29 -20.58 -12.21
CA ASP A 109 17.31 -19.67 -12.73
C ASP A 109 16.99 -18.18 -12.42
N ALA A 110 16.08 -17.93 -11.48
CA ALA A 110 15.69 -16.59 -11.08
C ALA A 110 16.65 -15.98 -10.05
N GLN A 111 16.96 -14.71 -10.21
CA GLN A 111 17.73 -13.91 -9.22
C GLN A 111 16.82 -13.37 -8.10
N LEU A 112 15.53 -13.24 -8.39
CA LEU A 112 14.49 -12.79 -7.47
C LEU A 112 13.22 -13.60 -7.75
N ALA A 113 12.61 -14.16 -6.72
CA ALA A 113 11.27 -14.72 -6.78
C ALA A 113 10.29 -13.85 -5.99
N ILE A 114 9.16 -13.48 -6.56
CA ILE A 114 8.12 -12.70 -5.89
C ILE A 114 6.84 -13.51 -5.83
N GLU A 115 6.41 -13.82 -4.63
CA GLU A 115 5.14 -14.49 -4.37
C GLU A 115 4.01 -13.45 -4.26
N ALA A 116 2.94 -13.66 -5.02
CA ALA A 116 1.73 -12.85 -5.04
C ALA A 116 0.45 -13.72 -5.11
N VAL A 117 0.44 -14.81 -4.34
CA VAL A 117 -0.70 -15.74 -4.21
C VAL A 117 -1.72 -15.23 -3.17
N VAL A 118 -2.75 -16.03 -2.87
CA VAL A 118 -3.75 -15.70 -1.84
C VAL A 118 -3.11 -15.42 -0.48
N GLU A 119 -3.74 -14.53 0.30
CA GLU A 119 -3.25 -14.09 1.61
C GLU A 119 -3.59 -15.13 2.68
N ASP A 120 -2.94 -16.28 2.59
CA ASP A 120 -3.08 -17.41 3.52
C ASP A 120 -1.70 -17.89 3.96
N LEU A 121 -1.47 -17.94 5.27
CA LEU A 121 -0.17 -18.24 5.84
C LEU A 121 0.33 -19.66 5.50
N ASP A 122 -0.55 -20.65 5.53
CA ASP A 122 -0.16 -22.04 5.28
C ASP A 122 0.17 -22.26 3.80
N VAL A 123 -0.60 -21.63 2.91
CA VAL A 123 -0.32 -21.61 1.45
C VAL A 123 1.05 -20.99 1.19
N LYS A 124 1.33 -19.81 1.77
CA LYS A 124 2.61 -19.11 1.59
C LYS A 124 3.76 -19.91 2.19
N ARG A 125 3.64 -20.46 3.39
CA ARG A 125 4.67 -21.33 3.99
C ARG A 125 4.95 -22.58 3.16
N GLY A 126 3.90 -23.21 2.62
CA GLY A 126 4.05 -24.35 1.72
C GLY A 126 4.80 -23.99 0.43
N LEU A 127 4.48 -22.85 -0.13
CA LEU A 127 5.15 -22.33 -1.32
C LEU A 127 6.61 -21.95 -1.04
N PHE A 128 6.91 -21.25 0.05
CA PHE A 128 8.29 -20.83 0.37
C PHE A 128 9.24 -22.00 0.58
N ARG A 129 8.79 -23.16 1.12
CA ARG A 129 9.58 -24.40 1.13
C ARG A 129 9.96 -24.82 -0.28
N GLN A 130 8.99 -24.87 -1.20
CA GLN A 130 9.24 -25.28 -2.60
C GLN A 130 10.17 -24.30 -3.34
N LEU A 131 10.02 -22.99 -3.09
CA LEU A 131 10.89 -21.97 -3.68
C LEU A 131 12.30 -22.08 -3.15
N ASP A 132 12.46 -22.30 -1.84
CA ASP A 132 13.76 -22.41 -1.18
C ASP A 132 14.54 -23.64 -1.66
N ASP A 133 13.86 -24.77 -1.88
CA ASP A 133 14.47 -26.00 -2.39
C ASP A 133 14.95 -25.87 -3.85
N ALA A 134 14.24 -25.08 -4.67
CA ALA A 134 14.47 -25.04 -6.12
C ALA A 134 15.29 -23.82 -6.60
N ALA A 135 15.27 -22.72 -5.85
CA ALA A 135 15.92 -21.48 -6.26
C ALA A 135 17.46 -21.51 -6.10
N PRO A 136 18.21 -20.79 -6.96
CA PRO A 136 19.65 -20.59 -6.77
C PRO A 136 19.99 -20.13 -5.36
N ALA A 137 21.19 -20.49 -4.87
CA ALA A 137 21.59 -20.20 -3.50
C ALA A 137 21.64 -18.71 -3.16
N ASP A 138 21.94 -17.88 -4.15
CA ASP A 138 22.04 -16.42 -4.06
C ASP A 138 20.76 -15.68 -4.49
N ALA A 139 19.68 -16.40 -4.86
CA ALA A 139 18.41 -15.79 -5.19
C ALA A 139 17.72 -15.21 -3.94
N VAL A 140 17.08 -14.03 -4.09
CA VAL A 140 16.20 -13.46 -3.09
C VAL A 140 14.79 -14.03 -3.24
N LEU A 141 14.18 -14.46 -2.15
CA LEU A 141 12.79 -14.90 -2.09
C LEU A 141 11.94 -13.82 -1.43
N ALA A 142 10.96 -13.29 -2.15
CA ALA A 142 10.15 -12.18 -1.67
C ALA A 142 8.67 -12.55 -1.58
N THR A 143 8.00 -12.13 -0.53
CA THR A 143 6.53 -12.19 -0.42
C THR A 143 5.94 -10.79 -0.63
N ASN A 144 4.85 -10.71 -1.42
CA ASN A 144 4.10 -9.46 -1.60
C ASN A 144 2.93 -9.36 -0.60
N THR A 145 3.04 -10.01 0.55
CA THR A 145 2.02 -9.92 1.61
C THR A 145 1.80 -8.47 2.05
N SER A 146 0.57 -8.13 2.40
CA SER A 146 0.20 -6.83 2.97
C SER A 146 -0.08 -6.85 4.47
N ALA A 147 -0.25 -8.06 5.06
CA ALA A 147 -0.70 -8.21 6.44
C ALA A 147 0.00 -9.33 7.22
N LEU A 148 0.54 -10.35 6.54
CA LEU A 148 1.21 -11.47 7.20
C LEU A 148 2.66 -11.12 7.53
N SER A 149 3.16 -11.65 8.66
CA SER A 149 4.56 -11.46 9.06
C SER A 149 5.51 -12.16 8.08
N VAL A 150 6.43 -11.39 7.52
CA VAL A 150 7.53 -11.89 6.69
C VAL A 150 8.38 -12.89 7.47
N SER A 151 8.65 -12.61 8.74
CA SER A 151 9.38 -13.51 9.64
C SER A 151 8.73 -14.87 9.77
N THR A 152 7.40 -14.90 9.93
CA THR A 152 6.65 -16.16 10.06
C THR A 152 6.61 -16.96 8.76
N ILE A 153 6.56 -16.29 7.62
CA ILE A 153 6.66 -16.93 6.30
C ILE A 153 8.07 -17.50 6.11
N ALA A 154 9.10 -16.73 6.45
CA ALA A 154 10.51 -17.11 6.32
C ALA A 154 10.89 -18.35 7.15
N GLU A 155 10.24 -18.60 8.29
CA GLU A 155 10.45 -19.81 9.12
C GLU A 155 10.19 -21.13 8.36
N ALA A 156 9.49 -21.09 7.23
CA ALA A 156 9.25 -22.26 6.40
C ALA A 156 10.43 -22.61 5.47
N ALA A 157 11.33 -21.67 5.21
CA ALA A 157 12.52 -21.85 4.38
C ALA A 157 13.67 -22.43 5.21
N SER A 158 14.52 -23.26 4.63
CA SER A 158 15.76 -23.75 5.24
C SER A 158 16.85 -22.67 5.27
N ARG A 159 16.74 -21.66 4.40
CA ARG A 159 17.62 -20.49 4.28
C ARG A 159 16.82 -19.20 4.46
N PRO A 160 16.30 -18.92 5.67
CA PRO A 160 15.41 -17.78 5.91
C PRO A 160 16.10 -16.42 5.74
N GLU A 161 17.43 -16.36 5.73
CA GLU A 161 18.23 -15.14 5.58
C GLU A 161 18.06 -14.49 4.21
N ARG A 162 17.59 -15.22 3.18
CA ARG A 162 17.32 -14.68 1.84
C ARG A 162 15.86 -14.30 1.60
N VAL A 163 15.01 -14.44 2.63
CA VAL A 163 13.59 -14.12 2.53
C VAL A 163 13.32 -12.70 2.98
N VAL A 164 12.61 -11.94 2.15
CA VAL A 164 12.21 -10.53 2.41
C VAL A 164 10.74 -10.32 2.07
N GLY A 165 10.16 -9.21 2.51
CA GLY A 165 8.91 -8.71 1.96
C GLY A 165 9.19 -7.70 0.84
N LEU A 166 8.43 -7.78 -0.26
CA LEU A 166 8.35 -6.74 -1.30
C LEU A 166 6.88 -6.35 -1.46
N HIS A 167 6.44 -5.41 -0.62
CA HIS A 167 5.05 -4.97 -0.61
C HIS A 167 4.82 -3.88 -1.65
N PHE A 168 4.26 -4.28 -2.79
CA PHE A 168 3.81 -3.38 -3.85
C PHE A 168 2.40 -2.89 -3.57
N PHE A 169 2.12 -1.65 -3.94
CA PHE A 169 0.79 -1.06 -3.81
C PHE A 169 -0.02 -1.17 -5.12
N ASN A 170 -1.31 -1.37 -5.00
CA ASN A 170 -2.21 -1.54 -6.15
C ASN A 170 -2.69 -0.18 -6.70
N PRO A 171 -2.48 0.12 -8.00
CA PRO A 171 -1.88 -0.71 -9.06
C PRO A 171 -0.35 -0.65 -9.08
N ALA A 172 0.33 -1.79 -9.04
CA ALA A 172 1.79 -1.87 -8.98
C ALA A 172 2.53 -1.09 -10.10
N PRO A 173 2.06 -1.04 -11.37
CA PRO A 173 2.71 -0.23 -12.38
C PRO A 173 2.58 1.29 -12.17
N VAL A 174 1.62 1.75 -11.36
CA VAL A 174 1.31 3.17 -11.19
C VAL A 174 1.95 3.74 -9.94
N LEU A 175 1.79 3.07 -8.80
CA LEU A 175 2.30 3.56 -7.53
C LEU A 175 3.82 3.35 -7.43
N PRO A 176 4.58 4.41 -7.08
CA PRO A 176 6.04 4.34 -7.09
C PRO A 176 6.62 3.59 -5.91
N LEU A 177 5.92 3.54 -4.77
CA LEU A 177 6.42 2.96 -3.52
C LEU A 177 6.49 1.43 -3.57
N VAL A 178 7.57 0.88 -3.01
CA VAL A 178 7.68 -0.52 -2.59
C VAL A 178 8.27 -0.56 -1.18
N GLU A 179 7.55 -1.11 -0.22
CA GLU A 179 8.10 -1.39 1.10
C GLU A 179 8.95 -2.66 1.01
N VAL A 180 10.24 -2.53 1.31
CA VAL A 180 11.21 -3.64 1.38
C VAL A 180 11.32 -4.05 2.83
N VAL A 181 10.65 -5.15 3.18
CA VAL A 181 10.45 -5.55 4.56
C VAL A 181 11.49 -6.56 5.00
N ALA A 182 12.29 -6.21 6.00
CA ALA A 182 13.24 -7.09 6.65
C ALA A 182 12.57 -7.91 7.74
N GLY A 183 12.40 -9.22 7.53
CA GLY A 183 12.06 -10.17 8.59
C GLY A 183 13.21 -10.35 9.58
N ARG A 184 12.95 -10.97 10.73
CA ARG A 184 13.96 -11.20 11.77
C ARG A 184 15.21 -11.95 11.30
N ALA A 185 15.06 -12.84 10.34
CA ALA A 185 16.16 -13.63 9.78
C ALA A 185 16.73 -13.03 8.49
N SER A 186 16.08 -12.04 7.87
CA SER A 186 16.53 -11.47 6.60
C SER A 186 17.93 -10.87 6.73
N ALA A 187 18.84 -11.36 5.91
CA ALA A 187 20.20 -10.83 5.89
C ALA A 187 20.24 -9.45 5.18
N PRO A 188 21.13 -8.54 5.61
CA PRO A 188 21.26 -7.22 4.98
C PRO A 188 21.48 -7.28 3.46
N TRP A 189 22.26 -8.27 2.96
CA TRP A 189 22.50 -8.42 1.54
C TRP A 189 21.21 -8.70 0.73
N ALA A 190 20.27 -9.47 1.31
CA ALA A 190 19.00 -9.81 0.63
C ALA A 190 18.09 -8.58 0.56
N VAL A 191 18.01 -7.80 1.64
CA VAL A 191 17.26 -6.55 1.71
C VAL A 191 17.81 -5.54 0.70
N GLU A 192 19.14 -5.31 0.69
CA GLU A 192 19.76 -4.35 -0.22
C GLU A 192 19.66 -4.79 -1.68
N ARG A 193 19.82 -6.09 -1.96
CA ARG A 193 19.65 -6.62 -3.32
C ARG A 193 18.20 -6.45 -3.80
N ALA A 194 17.21 -6.75 -2.98
CA ALA A 194 15.80 -6.54 -3.30
C ALA A 194 15.50 -5.06 -3.56
N ALA A 195 15.98 -4.16 -2.68
CA ALA A 195 15.84 -2.72 -2.85
C ALA A 195 16.45 -2.22 -4.16
N GLY A 196 17.70 -2.60 -4.45
CA GLY A 196 18.37 -2.21 -5.70
C GLY A 196 17.69 -2.73 -6.96
N ILE A 197 17.10 -3.93 -6.92
CA ILE A 197 16.34 -4.49 -8.05
C ILE A 197 15.09 -3.64 -8.32
N VAL A 198 14.26 -3.37 -7.31
CA VAL A 198 13.01 -2.60 -7.50
C VAL A 198 13.29 -1.13 -7.82
N GLU A 199 14.39 -0.56 -7.32
CA GLU A 199 14.89 0.76 -7.72
C GLU A 199 15.28 0.78 -9.22
N GLY A 200 15.99 -0.26 -9.68
CA GLY A 200 16.30 -0.46 -11.10
C GLY A 200 15.05 -0.59 -11.99
N TRP A 201 13.92 -0.96 -11.44
CA TRP A 201 12.61 -0.97 -12.12
C TRP A 201 11.89 0.38 -12.06
N GLY A 202 12.53 1.44 -11.54
CA GLY A 202 11.96 2.78 -11.41
C GLY A 202 10.97 2.93 -10.26
N LYS A 203 11.07 2.05 -9.25
CA LYS A 203 10.32 2.17 -7.99
C LYS A 203 11.15 2.87 -6.93
N THR A 204 10.47 3.36 -5.90
CA THR A 204 11.09 3.93 -4.71
C THR A 204 11.04 2.91 -3.58
N PRO A 205 12.13 2.19 -3.29
CA PRO A 205 12.20 1.27 -2.18
C PRO A 205 12.31 2.02 -0.86
N ILE A 206 11.51 1.63 0.13
CA ILE A 206 11.63 2.07 1.51
C ILE A 206 11.87 0.85 2.39
N ARG A 207 12.91 0.91 3.22
CA ARG A 207 13.29 -0.20 4.11
C ARG A 207 12.45 -0.17 5.36
N VAL A 208 11.87 -1.33 5.68
CA VAL A 208 10.90 -1.48 6.76
C VAL A 208 11.24 -2.71 7.59
N THR A 209 11.16 -2.60 8.90
CA THR A 209 11.19 -3.77 9.79
C THR A 209 9.84 -4.49 9.75
N ASP A 210 9.85 -5.82 9.78
CA ASP A 210 8.64 -6.65 9.83
C ASP A 210 7.80 -6.33 11.07
N ALA A 211 6.74 -5.58 10.87
CA ALA A 211 5.78 -5.15 11.88
C ALA A 211 4.35 -5.17 11.32
N PRO A 212 3.31 -5.33 12.15
CA PRO A 212 1.94 -5.35 11.69
C PRO A 212 1.57 -4.11 10.86
N GLY A 213 1.16 -4.33 9.60
CA GLY A 213 0.76 -3.28 8.66
C GLY A 213 1.91 -2.46 8.09
N PHE A 214 3.16 -2.81 8.37
CA PHE A 214 4.36 -2.12 7.91
C PHE A 214 4.29 -0.61 8.20
N ILE A 215 4.61 0.27 7.24
CA ILE A 215 4.44 1.72 7.41
C ILE A 215 3.02 2.12 7.00
N VAL A 216 2.70 1.96 5.70
CA VAL A 216 1.53 2.63 5.13
C VAL A 216 0.21 2.12 5.73
N ASN A 217 0.01 0.81 5.81
CA ASN A 217 -1.22 0.25 6.35
C ASN A 217 -1.42 0.56 7.85
N ARG A 218 -0.32 0.72 8.60
CA ARG A 218 -0.35 1.08 10.01
C ARG A 218 -0.60 2.56 10.22
N VAL A 219 0.28 3.40 9.67
CA VAL A 219 0.27 4.86 9.90
C VAL A 219 -0.95 5.53 9.26
N ASN A 220 -1.43 5.01 8.13
CA ASN A 220 -2.64 5.51 7.47
C ASN A 220 -3.95 5.01 8.10
N ARG A 221 -3.91 4.06 9.05
CA ARG A 221 -5.15 3.50 9.59
C ARG A 221 -6.05 4.54 10.27
N PRO A 222 -5.56 5.51 11.03
CA PRO A 222 -6.37 6.57 11.61
C PRO A 222 -7.12 7.41 10.56
N PHE A 223 -6.61 7.55 9.33
CA PHE A 223 -7.28 8.28 8.24
C PHE A 223 -8.70 7.75 7.94
N THR A 224 -8.95 6.47 8.18
CA THR A 224 -10.29 5.88 8.00
C THR A 224 -11.02 5.66 9.31
N LEU A 225 -10.34 5.25 10.37
CA LEU A 225 -10.99 4.89 11.64
C LEU A 225 -11.47 6.12 12.42
N GLU A 226 -10.71 7.22 12.43
CA GLU A 226 -11.12 8.41 13.17
C GLU A 226 -12.35 9.09 12.55
N PRO A 227 -12.45 9.28 11.22
CA PRO A 227 -13.70 9.70 10.57
C PRO A 227 -14.90 8.81 10.89
N LEU A 228 -14.71 7.51 10.95
CA LEU A 228 -15.79 6.56 11.32
C LEU A 228 -16.22 6.73 12.78
N ARG A 229 -15.30 7.07 13.70
CA ARG A 229 -15.64 7.41 15.10
C ARG A 229 -16.44 8.70 15.18
N LEU A 230 -16.02 9.75 14.48
CA LEU A 230 -16.74 11.03 14.39
C LEU A 230 -18.15 10.84 13.83
N LEU A 231 -18.29 10.07 12.75
CA LEU A 231 -19.59 9.74 12.16
C LEU A 231 -20.48 8.97 13.14
N ARG A 232 -19.93 7.98 13.84
CA ARG A 232 -20.66 7.19 14.84
C ARG A 232 -21.10 8.03 16.02
N ALA A 233 -20.28 8.96 16.46
CA ALA A 233 -20.62 9.90 17.53
C ALA A 233 -21.67 10.95 17.11
N GLY A 234 -22.00 11.03 15.81
CA GLY A 234 -22.91 12.07 15.28
C GLY A 234 -22.28 13.46 15.29
N ALA A 235 -20.95 13.55 15.35
CA ALA A 235 -20.20 14.81 15.42
C ALA A 235 -20.22 15.58 14.10
N SER A 236 -20.34 14.87 12.96
CA SER A 236 -20.40 15.49 11.63
C SER A 236 -21.00 14.52 10.60
N THR A 237 -21.26 15.01 9.38
CA THR A 237 -21.73 14.20 8.23
C THR A 237 -20.58 13.67 7.38
N ILE A 238 -20.85 12.66 6.55
CA ILE A 238 -19.83 12.09 5.66
C ILE A 238 -19.29 13.15 4.68
N GLU A 239 -20.15 14.01 4.14
CA GLU A 239 -19.77 15.07 3.20
C GLU A 239 -18.92 16.13 3.87
N ALA A 240 -19.27 16.54 5.09
CA ALA A 240 -18.52 17.56 5.82
C ALA A 240 -17.13 17.06 6.22
N ILE A 241 -17.02 15.80 6.64
CA ILE A 241 -15.73 15.17 6.97
C ILE A 241 -14.86 15.03 5.72
N ASP A 242 -15.42 14.51 4.61
CA ASP A 242 -14.68 14.38 3.36
C ASP A 242 -14.20 15.75 2.83
N ALA A 243 -15.06 16.77 2.90
CA ALA A 243 -14.72 18.13 2.49
C ALA A 243 -13.61 18.74 3.36
N ALA A 244 -13.66 18.56 4.69
CA ALA A 244 -12.64 19.05 5.62
C ALA A 244 -11.25 18.46 5.30
N ILE A 245 -11.19 17.15 5.04
CA ILE A 245 -9.94 16.46 4.69
C ILE A 245 -9.41 16.92 3.32
N VAL A 246 -10.29 17.10 2.32
CA VAL A 246 -9.88 17.60 0.99
C VAL A 246 -9.37 19.04 1.08
N ALA A 247 -9.90 19.86 1.97
CA ALA A 247 -9.43 21.23 2.19
C ALA A 247 -7.97 21.30 2.69
N GLU A 248 -7.49 20.25 3.38
CA GLU A 248 -6.07 20.11 3.79
C GLU A 248 -5.14 19.60 2.66
N GLY A 249 -5.66 19.46 1.44
CA GLY A 249 -4.89 19.05 0.26
C GLY A 249 -4.88 17.55 -0.02
N PHE A 250 -5.59 16.73 0.75
CA PHE A 250 -5.75 15.32 0.42
C PHE A 250 -6.56 15.18 -0.88
N PRO A 251 -6.17 14.25 -1.78
CA PRO A 251 -6.84 14.11 -3.07
C PRO A 251 -8.27 13.61 -2.97
N MET A 252 -8.65 13.01 -1.83
CA MET A 252 -9.96 12.42 -1.60
C MET A 252 -10.24 12.32 -0.11
N GLY A 253 -11.50 12.51 0.28
CA GLY A 253 -11.94 12.28 1.64
C GLY A 253 -12.02 10.78 2.00
N PRO A 254 -12.00 10.45 3.30
CA PRO A 254 -11.91 9.06 3.77
C PRO A 254 -13.09 8.18 3.37
N PHE A 255 -14.31 8.69 3.34
CA PHE A 255 -15.50 7.91 2.96
C PHE A 255 -15.52 7.63 1.47
N ALA A 256 -15.22 8.63 0.63
CA ALA A 256 -15.09 8.46 -0.81
C ALA A 256 -13.94 7.49 -1.15
N LEU A 257 -12.83 7.51 -0.40
CA LEU A 257 -11.70 6.59 -0.57
C LEU A 257 -12.10 5.15 -0.20
N MET A 258 -12.79 4.94 0.92
CA MET A 258 -13.29 3.62 1.31
C MET A 258 -14.23 3.03 0.26
N ASP A 259 -15.12 3.84 -0.31
CA ASP A 259 -16.02 3.43 -1.39
C ASP A 259 -15.27 3.09 -2.69
N LEU A 260 -14.19 3.82 -3.00
CA LEU A 260 -13.36 3.58 -4.18
C LEU A 260 -12.58 2.26 -4.09
N ILE A 261 -11.95 2.00 -2.95
CA ILE A 261 -11.15 0.78 -2.69
C ILE A 261 -12.06 -0.43 -2.55
N GLY A 262 -13.20 -0.24 -1.94
CA GLY A 262 -14.13 -1.25 -1.46
C GLY A 262 -14.10 -1.36 0.06
N ILE A 263 -15.26 -1.17 0.69
CA ILE A 263 -15.40 -1.18 2.15
C ILE A 263 -14.99 -2.52 2.75
N ASP A 264 -15.26 -3.62 2.05
CA ASP A 264 -14.84 -4.98 2.43
C ASP A 264 -13.30 -5.12 2.46
N VAL A 265 -12.61 -4.57 1.47
CA VAL A 265 -11.14 -4.57 1.42
C VAL A 265 -10.56 -3.74 2.57
N ASN A 266 -11.13 -2.55 2.80
CA ASN A 266 -10.69 -1.66 3.89
C ASN A 266 -10.95 -2.30 5.27
N LEU A 267 -12.12 -2.93 5.46
CA LEU A 267 -12.47 -3.64 6.69
C LEU A 267 -11.55 -4.85 6.94
N ALA A 268 -11.25 -5.64 5.90
CA ALA A 268 -10.33 -6.77 6.01
C ALA A 268 -8.94 -6.32 6.45
N ALA A 269 -8.42 -5.24 5.86
CA ALA A 269 -7.14 -4.66 6.26
C ALA A 269 -7.17 -4.12 7.71
N ALA A 270 -8.28 -3.49 8.13
CA ALA A 270 -8.45 -3.02 9.51
C ALA A 270 -8.47 -4.19 10.52
N ARG A 271 -9.19 -5.26 10.21
CA ARG A 271 -9.24 -6.47 11.04
C ARG A 271 -7.87 -7.15 11.14
N GLY A 272 -7.18 -7.32 10.01
CA GLY A 272 -5.84 -7.91 9.98
C GLY A 272 -4.86 -7.13 10.84
N LEU A 273 -4.81 -5.81 10.72
CA LEU A 273 -3.95 -4.95 11.54
C LEU A 273 -4.34 -5.03 13.03
N PHE A 274 -5.63 -4.98 13.35
CA PHE A 274 -6.13 -5.07 14.72
C PHE A 274 -5.68 -6.36 15.40
N GLU A 275 -5.90 -7.51 14.75
CA GLU A 275 -5.49 -8.83 15.28
C GLU A 275 -3.97 -8.95 15.41
N ALA A 276 -3.22 -8.60 14.36
CA ALA A 276 -1.77 -8.72 14.35
C ALA A 276 -1.07 -7.78 15.34
N SER A 277 -1.70 -6.66 15.71
CA SER A 277 -1.18 -5.70 16.69
C SER A 277 -1.56 -6.02 18.14
N GLY A 278 -2.24 -7.13 18.42
CA GLY A 278 -2.70 -7.48 19.78
C GLY A 278 -3.98 -6.74 20.21
N ARG A 279 -4.80 -6.35 19.27
CA ARG A 279 -6.14 -5.77 19.46
C ARG A 279 -6.19 -4.42 20.20
N PRO A 280 -5.30 -3.47 19.92
CA PRO A 280 -5.34 -2.18 20.59
C PRO A 280 -6.61 -1.39 20.20
N PRO A 281 -7.27 -0.68 21.14
CA PRO A 281 -8.54 0.02 20.87
C PRO A 281 -8.47 0.98 19.66
N ARG A 282 -7.33 1.64 19.42
CA ARG A 282 -7.14 2.58 18.32
C ARG A 282 -7.27 1.97 16.92
N PHE A 283 -7.05 0.65 16.78
CA PHE A 283 -7.20 -0.09 15.51
C PHE A 283 -8.50 -0.90 15.43
N ARG A 284 -9.39 -0.78 16.43
CA ARG A 284 -10.65 -1.53 16.42
C ARG A 284 -11.48 -1.20 15.18
N PRO A 285 -11.87 -2.21 14.38
CA PRO A 285 -12.74 -2.03 13.23
C PRO A 285 -14.05 -1.35 13.59
N SER A 286 -14.60 -0.57 12.66
CA SER A 286 -15.84 0.15 12.88
C SER A 286 -17.08 -0.73 12.64
N PRO A 287 -18.05 -0.76 13.54
CA PRO A 287 -19.34 -1.43 13.30
C PRO A 287 -20.07 -0.92 12.04
N ILE A 288 -19.88 0.36 11.67
CA ILE A 288 -20.48 0.92 10.44
C ILE A 288 -19.96 0.19 9.19
N GLN A 289 -18.66 -0.10 9.12
CA GLN A 289 -18.10 -0.87 8.02
C GLN A 289 -18.61 -2.32 8.03
N GLU A 290 -18.70 -2.94 9.20
CA GLU A 290 -19.22 -4.31 9.33
C GLU A 290 -20.67 -4.43 8.85
N GLU A 291 -21.51 -3.47 9.21
CA GLU A 291 -22.90 -3.40 8.75
C GLU A 291 -23.00 -3.19 7.23
N LEU A 292 -22.20 -2.29 6.65
CA LEU A 292 -22.19 -2.06 5.20
C LEU A 292 -21.75 -3.31 4.43
N VAL A 293 -20.71 -3.97 4.89
CA VAL A 293 -20.21 -5.22 4.27
C VAL A 293 -21.25 -6.32 4.38
N SER A 294 -21.88 -6.50 5.55
CA SER A 294 -22.92 -7.50 5.75
C SER A 294 -24.15 -7.25 4.86
N ALA A 295 -24.44 -5.98 4.55
CA ALA A 295 -25.53 -5.58 3.66
C ALA A 295 -25.14 -5.63 2.16
N GLY A 296 -23.92 -6.05 1.81
CA GLY A 296 -23.43 -6.06 0.42
C GLY A 296 -23.20 -4.67 -0.18
N ARG A 297 -23.16 -3.61 0.64
CA ARG A 297 -22.94 -2.22 0.23
C ARG A 297 -21.45 -1.91 0.30
N LEU A 298 -20.73 -2.32 -0.75
CA LEU A 298 -19.27 -2.35 -0.76
C LEU A 298 -18.62 -1.12 -1.40
N GLY A 299 -19.40 -0.06 -1.64
CA GLY A 299 -18.95 1.16 -2.29
C GLY A 299 -19.22 1.17 -3.79
N ARG A 300 -18.35 1.86 -4.54
CA ARG A 300 -18.51 2.11 -5.98
C ARG A 300 -18.75 0.84 -6.81
N LYS A 301 -18.11 -0.28 -6.45
CA LYS A 301 -18.22 -1.56 -7.18
C LYS A 301 -19.61 -2.22 -7.10
N THR A 302 -20.42 -1.86 -6.09
CA THR A 302 -21.79 -2.33 -5.91
C THR A 302 -22.83 -1.24 -6.10
N GLY A 303 -22.41 -0.02 -6.48
CA GLY A 303 -23.28 1.12 -6.69
C GLY A 303 -23.68 1.86 -5.41
N GLU A 304 -23.37 1.34 -4.23
CA GLU A 304 -23.66 1.98 -2.94
C GLU A 304 -22.64 1.56 -1.87
N GLY A 305 -22.28 2.53 -1.04
CA GLY A 305 -21.45 2.39 0.15
C GLY A 305 -21.81 3.49 1.15
N PHE A 306 -20.87 4.38 1.44
CA PHE A 306 -21.15 5.65 2.11
C PHE A 306 -21.91 6.60 1.19
N TYR A 307 -21.58 6.58 -0.09
CA TYR A 307 -22.26 7.31 -1.16
C TYR A 307 -23.02 6.36 -2.08
N ARG A 308 -23.98 6.94 -2.84
CA ARG A 308 -24.65 6.26 -3.96
C ARG A 308 -23.95 6.61 -5.24
N TYR A 309 -23.84 5.65 -6.15
CA TYR A 309 -23.16 5.79 -7.43
C TYR A 309 -24.09 5.47 -8.60
N VAL A 310 -24.08 6.35 -9.60
CA VAL A 310 -24.73 6.12 -10.89
C VAL A 310 -23.65 6.28 -11.96
N GLU A 311 -23.50 5.29 -12.83
CA GLU A 311 -22.45 5.25 -13.85
C GLU A 311 -21.04 5.53 -13.26
N GLY A 312 -20.80 5.05 -12.04
CA GLY A 312 -19.53 5.22 -11.33
C GLY A 312 -19.25 6.62 -10.78
N ARG A 313 -20.24 7.53 -10.78
CA ARG A 313 -20.16 8.87 -10.19
C ARG A 313 -20.99 8.93 -8.93
N ALA A 314 -20.44 9.51 -7.86
CA ALA A 314 -21.19 9.76 -6.63
C ALA A 314 -22.31 10.78 -6.92
N VAL A 315 -23.54 10.44 -6.48
CA VAL A 315 -24.74 11.28 -6.68
C VAL A 315 -25.30 11.81 -5.35
N GLY A 316 -24.67 11.50 -4.24
CA GLY A 316 -25.01 11.95 -2.89
C GLY A 316 -24.84 10.85 -1.85
N PRO A 317 -25.01 11.15 -0.56
CA PRO A 317 -24.90 10.17 0.51
C PRO A 317 -25.88 9.02 0.34
N ALA A 318 -25.53 7.83 0.81
CA ALA A 318 -26.48 6.72 0.91
C ALA A 318 -27.60 7.10 1.89
N ALA A 319 -28.83 6.59 1.66
CA ALA A 319 -30.03 6.98 2.40
C ALA A 319 -29.85 6.94 3.92
N ARG A 320 -29.16 5.91 4.44
CA ARG A 320 -28.89 5.78 5.89
C ARG A 320 -28.04 6.91 6.49
N PHE A 321 -27.32 7.66 5.66
CA PHE A 321 -26.49 8.79 6.07
C PHE A 321 -27.10 10.15 5.67
N ALA A 322 -28.04 10.16 4.71
CA ALA A 322 -28.71 11.37 4.23
C ALA A 322 -29.62 12.00 5.31
N ASP A 323 -30.35 11.19 6.09
CA ASP A 323 -31.27 11.67 7.14
C ASP A 323 -30.53 12.35 8.33
N ARG A 324 -29.21 12.20 8.41
CA ARG A 324 -28.40 12.87 9.43
C ARG A 324 -28.06 14.32 9.05
N SER A 325 -28.23 14.70 7.77
CA SER A 325 -28.07 16.08 7.31
C SER A 325 -29.18 17.03 7.78
N GLY A 326 -30.33 16.48 8.21
CA GLY A 326 -31.49 17.23 8.73
C GLY A 326 -31.64 17.19 10.27
N SER A 327 -30.93 16.30 10.96
CA SER A 327 -30.81 16.41 12.42
C SER A 327 -29.88 17.57 12.73
N PRO A 328 -30.26 18.56 13.56
CA PRO A 328 -29.26 19.54 14.00
C PRO A 328 -28.14 18.70 14.60
N ALA A 329 -26.98 18.68 13.93
CA ALA A 329 -25.71 18.37 14.60
C ALA A 329 -25.86 19.03 15.96
N ARG A 330 -25.79 18.27 17.08
CA ARG A 330 -25.96 18.80 18.45
C ARG A 330 -25.46 20.23 18.41
N ALA A 331 -26.29 21.21 18.77
CA ALA A 331 -25.97 22.64 18.61
C ALA A 331 -24.53 22.87 19.04
N GLY A 332 -23.58 23.03 18.07
CA GLY A 332 -22.15 22.97 18.30
C GLY A 332 -21.46 21.88 17.45
N GLY A 333 -21.82 21.69 16.15
CA GLY A 333 -21.05 20.81 15.23
C GLY A 333 -19.56 21.17 15.27
N ILE A 334 -18.69 20.14 15.25
CA ILE A 334 -17.23 20.35 15.26
C ILE A 334 -16.85 21.16 14.01
N ASP A 335 -16.06 22.21 14.19
CA ASP A 335 -15.53 23.01 13.09
C ASP A 335 -14.76 22.14 12.08
N PRO A 336 -14.89 22.38 10.75
CA PRO A 336 -14.18 21.62 9.74
C PRO A 336 -12.66 21.54 9.94
N GLY A 337 -12.02 22.62 10.37
CA GLY A 337 -10.59 22.65 10.71
C GLY A 337 -10.26 21.67 11.84
N THR A 338 -11.07 21.66 12.88
CA THR A 338 -10.94 20.72 14.02
C THR A 338 -11.12 19.26 13.59
N ILE A 339 -12.01 18.98 12.62
CA ILE A 339 -12.19 17.62 12.08
C ILE A 339 -10.91 17.13 11.40
N ALA A 340 -10.35 17.94 10.48
CA ALA A 340 -9.16 17.59 9.76
C ALA A 340 -7.94 17.45 10.67
N GLU A 341 -7.76 18.42 11.57
CA GLU A 341 -6.70 18.44 12.57
C GLU A 341 -6.71 17.18 13.43
N ARG A 342 -7.89 16.76 13.92
CA ARG A 342 -8.05 15.54 14.72
C ARG A 342 -7.61 14.28 13.95
N VAL A 343 -7.97 14.16 12.69
CA VAL A 343 -7.55 13.02 11.84
C VAL A 343 -6.04 13.04 11.61
N ILE A 344 -5.46 14.22 11.32
CA ILE A 344 -4.03 14.38 11.10
C ILE A 344 -3.25 14.08 12.38
N LEU A 345 -3.69 14.58 13.54
CA LEU A 345 -3.07 14.29 14.83
C LEU A 345 -3.05 12.80 15.16
N ALA A 346 -4.12 12.06 14.85
CA ALA A 346 -4.16 10.63 15.03
C ALA A 346 -3.13 9.89 14.14
N ILE A 347 -2.95 10.36 12.89
CA ILE A 347 -1.93 9.85 11.96
C ILE A 347 -0.52 10.17 12.49
N VAL A 348 -0.28 11.40 12.90
CA VAL A 348 1.00 11.86 13.46
C VAL A 348 1.38 11.03 14.69
N ASN A 349 0.46 10.86 15.63
CA ASN A 349 0.74 10.09 16.84
C ASN A 349 1.06 8.63 16.54
N GLU A 350 0.39 8.01 15.54
CA GLU A 350 0.71 6.65 15.10
C GLU A 350 2.06 6.58 14.35
N ALA A 351 2.44 7.63 13.59
CA ALA A 351 3.75 7.72 12.97
C ALA A 351 4.88 7.74 14.02
N TYR A 352 4.71 8.53 15.09
CA TYR A 352 5.66 8.51 16.20
C TYR A 352 5.68 7.20 16.98
N ARG A 353 4.57 6.44 17.05
CA ARG A 353 4.58 5.06 17.58
C ARG A 353 5.39 4.14 16.67
N ALA A 354 5.17 4.20 15.35
CA ALA A 354 5.92 3.40 14.38
C ALA A 354 7.43 3.69 14.43
N LEU A 355 7.81 4.96 14.60
CA LEU A 355 9.20 5.38 14.84
C LEU A 355 9.74 4.77 16.14
N GLY A 356 8.97 4.84 17.23
CA GLY A 356 9.36 4.28 18.53
C GLY A 356 9.51 2.77 18.54
N ASP A 357 8.74 2.08 17.70
CA ASP A 357 8.82 0.63 17.48
C ASP A 357 9.91 0.26 16.45
N ALA A 358 10.71 1.22 15.99
CA ALA A 358 11.77 1.05 15.01
C ALA A 358 11.31 0.39 13.69
N VAL A 359 10.10 0.71 13.24
CA VAL A 359 9.55 0.20 11.98
C VAL A 359 10.31 0.81 10.79
N ALA A 360 10.55 2.13 10.82
CA ALA A 360 11.34 2.89 9.85
C ALA A 360 11.76 4.24 10.44
N GLY A 361 12.64 4.98 9.73
CA GLY A 361 13.02 6.35 10.08
C GLY A 361 11.95 7.38 9.71
N GLU A 362 12.09 8.62 10.22
CA GLU A 362 11.13 9.71 9.97
C GLU A 362 10.96 10.01 8.48
N ASP A 363 12.07 10.17 7.75
CA ASP A 363 12.05 10.48 6.32
C ASP A 363 11.40 9.35 5.51
N ASP A 364 11.66 8.10 5.87
CA ASP A 364 11.07 6.91 5.25
C ASP A 364 9.56 6.84 5.48
N ILE A 365 9.10 7.14 6.70
CA ILE A 365 7.67 7.18 7.02
C ILE A 365 6.99 8.33 6.26
N ASP A 366 7.59 9.53 6.24
CA ASP A 366 7.06 10.68 5.50
C ASP A 366 6.95 10.37 4.00
N GLN A 367 7.98 9.75 3.43
CA GLN A 367 7.99 9.37 2.02
C GLN A 367 6.98 8.26 1.72
N ALA A 368 6.87 7.25 2.58
CA ALA A 368 5.90 6.17 2.44
C ALA A 368 4.46 6.69 2.44
N MET A 369 4.13 7.62 3.34
CA MET A 369 2.80 8.21 3.41
C MET A 369 2.47 9.04 2.17
N ARG A 370 3.43 9.80 1.64
CA ARG A 370 3.24 10.56 0.39
C ARG A 370 3.09 9.65 -0.83
N LEU A 371 3.97 8.66 -0.99
CA LEU A 371 4.02 7.83 -2.19
C LEU A 371 3.03 6.66 -2.19
N GLY A 372 2.72 6.10 -1.01
CA GLY A 372 1.86 4.93 -0.86
C GLY A 372 0.40 5.28 -0.54
N ALA A 373 0.17 6.34 0.24
CA ALA A 373 -1.16 6.78 0.66
C ALA A 373 -1.62 8.10 -0.01
N ASN A 374 -0.80 8.70 -0.88
CA ASN A 374 -1.07 9.98 -1.54
C ASN A 374 -1.36 11.13 -0.55
N HIS A 375 -0.71 11.14 0.60
CA HIS A 375 -0.80 12.27 1.51
C HIS A 375 -0.13 13.51 0.90
N PRO A 376 -0.66 14.71 1.10
CA PRO A 376 -0.07 15.96 0.60
C PRO A 376 1.23 16.31 1.31
N PHE A 377 1.44 15.76 2.51
CA PHE A 377 2.61 15.94 3.36
C PHE A 377 2.90 14.66 4.16
N GLY A 378 4.12 14.53 4.67
CA GLY A 378 4.47 13.50 5.64
C GLY A 378 4.05 13.90 7.07
N PRO A 379 3.79 12.95 7.98
CA PRO A 379 3.41 13.25 9.35
C PRO A 379 4.49 14.00 10.15
N PHE A 380 5.76 13.71 9.95
CA PHE A 380 6.86 14.43 10.60
C PHE A 380 7.08 15.80 9.96
N GLU A 381 6.94 15.94 8.64
CA GLU A 381 6.93 17.22 7.94
C GLU A 381 5.83 18.13 8.48
N TRP A 382 4.61 17.61 8.64
CA TRP A 382 3.49 18.36 9.21
C TRP A 382 3.78 18.79 10.66
N THR A 383 4.33 17.88 11.48
CA THR A 383 4.72 18.18 12.86
C THR A 383 5.77 19.28 12.94
N ARG A 384 6.80 19.24 12.09
CA ARG A 384 7.84 20.31 12.06
C ARG A 384 7.26 21.66 11.67
N ARG A 385 6.29 21.70 10.76
CA ARG A 385 5.62 22.91 10.31
C ARG A 385 4.69 23.49 11.38
N THR A 386 3.97 22.64 12.10
CA THR A 386 3.04 23.04 13.19
C THR A 386 3.80 23.40 14.46
N GLY A 387 4.90 22.73 14.73
CA GLY A 387 5.67 22.86 15.98
C GLY A 387 5.40 21.71 16.94
N LEU A 388 6.48 21.03 17.36
CA LEU A 388 6.41 19.83 18.22
C LEU A 388 5.64 20.09 19.54
N HIS A 389 5.89 21.24 20.18
CA HIS A 389 5.21 21.57 21.42
C HIS A 389 3.70 21.73 21.22
N GLU A 390 3.30 22.42 20.14
CA GLU A 390 1.89 22.64 19.80
C GLU A 390 1.20 21.30 19.53
N VAL A 391 1.81 20.41 18.75
CA VAL A 391 1.28 19.07 18.49
C VAL A 391 1.07 18.26 19.77
N VAL A 392 1.99 18.36 20.75
CA VAL A 392 1.83 17.72 22.06
C VAL A 392 0.61 18.29 22.80
N VAL A 393 0.45 19.62 22.83
CA VAL A 393 -0.69 20.29 23.49
C VAL A 393 -2.01 19.87 22.84
N MET A 394 -2.07 19.87 21.50
CA MET A 394 -3.27 19.48 20.76
C MET A 394 -3.64 18.00 20.99
N LEU A 395 -2.68 17.10 21.02
CA LEU A 395 -2.90 15.69 21.32
C LEU A 395 -3.35 15.48 22.76
N ASP A 396 -2.74 16.18 23.71
CA ASP A 396 -3.08 16.06 25.12
C ASP A 396 -4.53 16.51 25.38
N ALA A 397 -4.97 17.59 24.72
CA ALA A 397 -6.36 18.08 24.77
C ALA A 397 -7.38 17.03 24.28
N LEU A 398 -7.01 16.14 23.37
CA LEU A 398 -7.86 15.06 22.83
C LEU A 398 -7.74 13.75 23.64
N SER A 399 -6.73 13.65 24.51
CA SER A 399 -6.39 12.37 25.18
C SER A 399 -7.46 11.90 26.18
N ASP A 400 -8.24 12.81 26.75
CA ASP A 400 -9.37 12.47 27.65
C ASP A 400 -10.53 11.80 26.92
N GLU A 401 -10.67 12.04 25.61
CA GLU A 401 -11.71 11.40 24.78
C GLU A 401 -11.32 9.99 24.32
N ASP A 402 -10.07 9.80 23.90
CA ASP A 402 -9.50 8.53 23.45
C ASP A 402 -7.99 8.50 23.71
N ALA A 403 -7.61 8.05 24.90
CA ALA A 403 -6.21 8.01 25.32
C ALA A 403 -5.36 7.06 24.46
N ASP A 404 -5.91 5.98 23.92
CA ASP A 404 -5.13 5.05 23.08
C ASP A 404 -4.76 5.66 21.73
N THR A 405 -5.61 6.51 21.18
CA THR A 405 -5.35 7.23 19.94
C THR A 405 -4.51 8.50 20.16
N PHE A 406 -4.88 9.33 21.14
CA PHE A 406 -4.39 10.71 21.23
C PHE A 406 -3.36 10.98 22.33
N ARG A 407 -3.19 10.13 23.35
CA ARG A 407 -2.14 10.37 24.33
C ARG A 407 -0.79 10.50 23.63
N PRO A 408 -0.07 11.64 23.82
CA PRO A 408 1.22 11.87 23.19
C PRO A 408 2.19 10.70 23.45
N THR A 409 2.79 10.19 22.40
CA THR A 409 3.70 9.04 22.48
C THR A 409 5.03 9.44 23.12
N LEU A 410 5.72 8.45 23.73
CA LEU A 410 7.05 8.71 24.31
C LEU A 410 8.07 9.22 23.29
N PRO A 411 8.13 8.70 22.05
CA PRO A 411 9.01 9.26 21.01
C PRO A 411 8.72 10.73 20.72
N LEU A 412 7.45 11.11 20.51
CA LEU A 412 7.06 12.52 20.30
C LEU A 412 7.46 13.42 21.47
N LEU A 413 7.20 12.98 22.72
CA LEU A 413 7.58 13.73 23.91
C LEU A 413 9.10 13.91 24.05
N ARG A 414 9.88 12.91 23.63
CA ARG A 414 11.36 13.01 23.60
C ARG A 414 11.82 14.01 22.56
N SER A 415 11.27 13.96 21.34
CA SER A 415 11.59 14.95 20.29
C SER A 415 11.23 16.36 20.72
N ALA A 416 10.05 16.57 21.32
CA ALA A 416 9.63 17.87 21.81
C ALA A 416 10.56 18.44 22.92
N ARG A 417 11.09 17.60 23.80
CA ARG A 417 12.05 18.00 24.85
C ARG A 417 13.45 18.29 24.30
N ALA A 418 13.84 17.60 23.24
CA ALA A 418 15.15 17.81 22.60
C ALA A 418 15.20 19.08 21.73
N GLY A 419 14.04 19.67 21.41
CA GLY A 419 13.95 20.85 20.54
C GLY A 419 14.28 20.54 19.08
N ILE A 420 14.15 19.28 18.70
CA ILE A 420 14.45 18.77 17.35
C ILE A 420 13.16 18.67 16.54
#